data_2417576f13b3ea1a2c058d45e0ec2194
#
_entry.id   2417576f13b3ea1a2c058d45e0ec2194
#
_cell.length_a   1.000
_cell.length_b   1.000
_cell.length_c   1.000
_cell.angle_alpha   90.00
_cell.angle_beta   90.00
_cell.angle_gamma   90.00
#
_symmetry.space_group_name_H-M   'P 1'
#
loop_
_entity.id
_entity.type
_entity.pdbx_description
1 polymer ?
#
loop_
_entity_poly.entity_id
_entity_poly.type
_entity_poly.pdbx_seq_one_letter_code
_entity_poly.pdbx_strand_id
1 'polypeptide(L)'
;IVLAAEGLNAAGIVEPTIDINSPALVAHVLAGIDLGEEAVQELRASLDRKDLGATEEVLRREGIAFSDSAKALCAMIETVGPAAEVVEELKSIDLPADARAEVIRLADVVDGVRAALPELSLTLDPVEYRGFEYQTGVSFTVFAEGVRGELARGGRYITEAGEYATGVSLYMDSIMRALPDAESGSRLYLPAETAVAVGQGLRANGWVTVAGLQDVADIEEEAWRLGCSHYLVGEDPVATRDTDS
;
A
#
# COMPACT_ATOMS: atom_id res chain seq x y z
N ILE A 1 3.87 -4.18 -10.26
CA ILE A 1 2.95 -4.77 -9.28
C ILE A 1 3.59 -5.99 -8.63
N VAL A 2 3.92 -7.05 -9.37
CA VAL A 2 4.48 -8.31 -8.82
C VAL A 2 5.69 -8.05 -7.92
N LEU A 3 6.70 -7.30 -8.40
CA LEU A 3 7.89 -6.96 -7.62
C LEU A 3 7.55 -6.21 -6.31
N ALA A 4 6.56 -5.33 -6.34
CA ALA A 4 6.13 -4.61 -5.14
C ALA A 4 5.48 -5.56 -4.12
N ALA A 5 4.60 -6.46 -4.57
CA ALA A 5 3.96 -7.45 -3.72
C ALA A 5 4.99 -8.44 -3.11
N GLU A 6 5.92 -8.95 -3.92
CA GLU A 6 7.01 -9.82 -3.44
C GLU A 6 7.92 -9.12 -2.43
N GLY A 7 8.27 -7.85 -2.68
CA GLY A 7 9.08 -7.05 -1.76
C GLY A 7 8.39 -6.81 -0.43
N LEU A 8 7.09 -6.50 -0.44
CA LEU A 8 6.30 -6.35 0.78
C LEU A 8 6.14 -7.66 1.55
N ASN A 9 5.90 -8.76 0.84
CA ASN A 9 5.84 -10.09 1.44
C ASN A 9 7.18 -10.49 2.08
N ALA A 10 8.30 -10.21 1.40
CA ALA A 10 9.64 -10.45 1.95
C ALA A 10 9.92 -9.58 3.19
N ALA A 11 9.31 -8.41 3.30
CA ALA A 11 9.36 -7.56 4.49
C ALA A 11 8.46 -8.06 5.63
N GLY A 12 7.57 -9.03 5.40
CA GLY A 12 6.67 -9.59 6.40
C GLY A 12 5.22 -9.09 6.32
N ILE A 13 4.85 -8.36 5.27
CA ILE A 13 3.45 -7.97 5.01
C ILE A 13 2.70 -9.19 4.48
N VAL A 14 1.64 -9.56 5.17
CA VAL A 14 0.78 -10.71 4.83
C VAL A 14 -0.47 -10.21 4.10
N GLU A 15 -0.85 -10.90 3.03
CA GLU A 15 -2.10 -10.67 2.29
C GLU A 15 -2.39 -9.19 1.91
N PRO A 16 -1.45 -8.51 1.22
CA PRO A 16 -1.73 -7.15 0.74
C PRO A 16 -2.84 -7.18 -0.30
N THR A 17 -3.68 -6.14 -0.31
CA THR A 17 -4.63 -5.86 -1.39
C THR A 17 -4.04 -4.82 -2.30
N ILE A 18 -4.13 -5.04 -3.60
CA ILE A 18 -3.67 -4.09 -4.61
C ILE A 18 -4.87 -3.54 -5.37
N ASP A 19 -5.06 -2.24 -5.26
CA ASP A 19 -6.05 -1.50 -6.02
C ASP A 19 -5.43 -0.97 -7.30
N ILE A 20 -6.03 -1.32 -8.44
CA ILE A 20 -5.54 -0.96 -9.78
C ILE A 20 -6.48 0.09 -10.35
N ASN A 21 -5.91 1.09 -11.01
CA ASN A 21 -6.68 2.06 -11.77
C ASN A 21 -5.94 2.48 -13.04
N SER A 22 -6.64 3.24 -13.90
CA SER A 22 -6.05 3.90 -15.06
C SER A 22 -6.57 5.34 -15.14
N PRO A 23 -5.75 6.33 -14.73
CA PRO A 23 -6.12 7.73 -14.84
C PRO A 23 -6.45 8.16 -16.29
N ALA A 24 -5.93 7.44 -17.29
CA ALA A 24 -6.20 7.70 -18.69
C ALA A 24 -7.63 7.30 -19.12
N LEU A 25 -8.27 6.35 -18.44
CA LEU A 25 -9.57 5.81 -18.85
C LEU A 25 -10.66 6.89 -18.86
N VAL A 26 -10.84 7.59 -17.75
CA VAL A 26 -11.80 8.72 -17.66
C VAL A 26 -11.43 9.83 -18.64
N ALA A 27 -10.14 10.14 -18.81
CA ALA A 27 -9.69 11.16 -19.75
C ALA A 27 -10.07 10.80 -21.19
N HIS A 28 -9.94 9.54 -21.60
CA HIS A 28 -10.34 9.06 -22.93
C HIS A 28 -11.86 9.09 -23.14
N VAL A 29 -12.66 8.82 -22.11
CA VAL A 29 -14.12 8.93 -22.20
C VAL A 29 -14.53 10.39 -22.36
N LEU A 30 -13.85 11.31 -21.69
CA LEU A 30 -14.12 12.76 -21.75
C LEU A 30 -13.56 13.46 -23.01
N ALA A 31 -12.55 12.90 -23.66
CA ALA A 31 -11.86 13.53 -24.80
C ALA A 31 -12.78 13.83 -26.00
N GLY A 32 -13.90 13.12 -26.11
CA GLY A 32 -14.91 13.33 -27.17
C GLY A 32 -16.00 14.35 -26.82
N ILE A 33 -15.92 15.00 -25.66
CA ILE A 33 -16.94 15.92 -25.16
C ILE A 33 -16.34 17.32 -25.06
N ASP A 34 -17.04 18.29 -25.64
CA ASP A 34 -16.65 19.71 -25.52
C ASP A 34 -17.16 20.27 -24.18
N LEU A 35 -16.34 20.16 -23.15
CA LEU A 35 -16.61 20.66 -21.81
C LEU A 35 -15.61 21.75 -21.42
N GLY A 36 -16.10 22.77 -20.74
CA GLY A 36 -15.23 23.75 -20.10
C GLY A 36 -14.39 23.13 -18.97
N GLU A 37 -13.24 23.71 -18.69
CA GLU A 37 -12.28 23.21 -17.69
C GLU A 37 -12.92 23.04 -16.31
N GLU A 38 -13.78 23.96 -15.89
CA GLU A 38 -14.51 23.91 -14.62
C GLU A 38 -15.44 22.70 -14.55
N ALA A 39 -16.20 22.41 -15.60
CA ALA A 39 -17.10 21.27 -15.69
C ALA A 39 -16.31 19.93 -15.66
N VAL A 40 -15.15 19.87 -16.31
CA VAL A 40 -14.25 18.71 -16.27
C VAL A 40 -13.74 18.46 -14.85
N GLN A 41 -13.35 19.51 -14.11
CA GLN A 41 -12.89 19.38 -12.73
C GLN A 41 -14.01 18.95 -11.80
N GLU A 42 -15.21 19.52 -11.90
CA GLU A 42 -16.38 19.10 -11.13
C GLU A 42 -16.74 17.63 -11.40
N LEU A 43 -16.73 17.25 -12.68
CA LEU A 43 -17.00 15.87 -13.08
C LEU A 43 -15.99 14.89 -12.49
N ARG A 44 -14.71 15.19 -12.60
CA ARG A 44 -13.64 14.37 -11.98
C ARG A 44 -13.82 14.27 -10.47
N ALA A 45 -14.14 15.37 -9.80
CA ALA A 45 -14.38 15.38 -8.36
C ALA A 45 -15.61 14.55 -7.94
N SER A 46 -16.69 14.54 -8.73
CA SER A 46 -17.88 13.72 -8.48
C SER A 46 -17.60 12.23 -8.73
N LEU A 47 -16.86 11.90 -9.79
CA LEU A 47 -16.41 10.54 -10.10
C LEU A 47 -15.53 9.97 -8.99
N ASP A 48 -14.55 10.72 -8.51
CA ASP A 48 -13.66 10.30 -7.42
C ASP A 48 -14.42 10.01 -6.11
N ARG A 49 -15.49 10.78 -5.83
CA ARG A 49 -16.37 10.54 -4.68
C ARG A 49 -17.43 9.49 -4.91
N LYS A 50 -17.52 8.90 -6.10
CA LYS A 50 -18.58 7.96 -6.50
C LYS A 50 -19.98 8.56 -6.36
N ASP A 51 -20.10 9.86 -6.56
CA ASP A 51 -21.35 10.59 -6.46
C ASP A 51 -22.08 10.61 -7.80
N LEU A 52 -22.87 9.56 -8.06
CA LEU A 52 -23.63 9.44 -9.29
C LEU A 52 -24.59 10.64 -9.48
N GLY A 53 -25.25 11.08 -8.41
CA GLY A 53 -26.18 12.20 -8.48
C GLY A 53 -25.50 13.51 -8.88
N ALA A 54 -24.35 13.82 -8.28
CA ALA A 54 -23.56 14.99 -8.65
C ALA A 54 -23.02 14.87 -10.08
N THR A 55 -22.60 13.68 -10.50
CA THR A 55 -22.15 13.41 -11.87
C THR A 55 -23.26 13.68 -12.89
N GLU A 56 -24.46 13.14 -12.66
CA GLU A 56 -25.63 13.35 -13.51
C GLU A 56 -26.04 14.83 -13.58
N GLU A 57 -25.93 15.57 -12.46
CA GLU A 57 -26.24 17.00 -12.42
C GLU A 57 -25.29 17.81 -13.30
N VAL A 58 -23.98 17.54 -13.24
CA VAL A 58 -23.00 18.20 -14.12
C VAL A 58 -23.31 17.86 -15.59
N LEU A 59 -23.50 16.58 -15.92
CA LEU A 59 -23.79 16.13 -17.28
C LEU A 59 -25.08 16.76 -17.84
N ARG A 60 -26.10 16.97 -17.01
CA ARG A 60 -27.37 17.61 -17.37
C ARG A 60 -27.19 19.11 -17.60
N ARG A 61 -26.47 19.78 -16.71
CA ARG A 61 -26.17 21.21 -16.80
C ARG A 61 -25.41 21.53 -18.10
N GLU A 62 -24.48 20.69 -18.48
CA GLU A 62 -23.68 20.81 -19.70
C GLU A 62 -24.44 20.32 -20.97
N GLY A 63 -25.67 19.83 -20.84
CA GLY A 63 -26.51 19.41 -21.96
C GLY A 63 -26.11 18.08 -22.62
N ILE A 64 -25.29 17.27 -21.95
CA ILE A 64 -24.71 16.01 -22.49
C ILE A 64 -25.23 14.75 -21.79
N ALA A 65 -26.20 14.87 -20.90
CA ALA A 65 -26.73 13.75 -20.06
C ALA A 65 -27.13 12.49 -20.85
N PHE A 66 -27.46 12.60 -22.13
CA PHE A 66 -27.88 11.49 -22.98
C PHE A 66 -26.79 11.01 -23.95
N SER A 67 -25.58 11.59 -23.88
CA SER A 67 -24.46 11.13 -24.71
C SER A 67 -23.98 9.75 -24.29
N ASP A 68 -23.33 9.04 -25.22
CA ASP A 68 -22.81 7.70 -24.91
C ASP A 68 -21.66 7.79 -23.88
N SER A 69 -20.85 8.86 -23.92
CA SER A 69 -19.84 9.13 -22.89
C SER A 69 -20.44 9.38 -21.51
N ALA A 70 -21.60 10.08 -21.41
CA ALA A 70 -22.29 10.27 -20.13
C ALA A 70 -22.78 8.94 -19.55
N LYS A 71 -23.39 8.10 -20.38
CA LYS A 71 -23.82 6.74 -19.99
C LYS A 71 -22.63 5.89 -19.53
N ALA A 72 -21.53 5.97 -20.27
CA ALA A 72 -20.30 5.25 -19.92
C ALA A 72 -19.76 5.68 -18.56
N LEU A 73 -19.66 7.00 -18.29
CA LEU A 73 -19.20 7.52 -17.00
C LEU A 73 -20.10 7.06 -15.83
N CYS A 74 -21.42 7.14 -16.00
CA CYS A 74 -22.36 6.68 -14.97
C CYS A 74 -22.21 5.17 -14.70
N ALA A 75 -22.09 4.35 -15.76
CA ALA A 75 -21.87 2.91 -15.61
C ALA A 75 -20.53 2.61 -14.90
N MET A 76 -19.46 3.33 -15.25
CA MET A 76 -18.14 3.15 -14.63
C MET A 76 -18.12 3.48 -13.13
N ILE A 77 -18.97 4.40 -12.63
CA ILE A 77 -19.07 4.70 -11.18
C ILE A 77 -19.53 3.47 -10.39
N GLU A 78 -20.45 2.69 -10.96
CA GLU A 78 -21.04 1.51 -10.32
C GLU A 78 -20.14 0.27 -10.46
N THR A 79 -19.16 0.33 -11.37
CA THR A 79 -18.27 -0.79 -11.71
C THR A 79 -17.01 -0.71 -10.85
N VAL A 80 -17.01 -1.26 -9.63
CA VAL A 80 -15.88 -1.31 -8.70
C VAL A 80 -15.86 -2.62 -7.94
N GLY A 81 -14.69 -3.23 -7.75
CA GLY A 81 -14.58 -4.49 -7.01
C GLY A 81 -13.42 -5.37 -7.44
N PRO A 82 -13.58 -6.71 -7.41
CA PRO A 82 -12.54 -7.64 -7.85
C PRO A 82 -12.13 -7.37 -9.30
N ALA A 83 -10.83 -7.17 -9.52
CA ALA A 83 -10.32 -6.63 -10.79
C ALA A 83 -10.75 -7.42 -12.03
N ALA A 84 -10.85 -8.76 -11.93
CA ALA A 84 -11.27 -9.58 -13.06
C ALA A 84 -12.74 -9.37 -13.44
N GLU A 85 -13.63 -9.21 -12.46
CA GLU A 85 -15.05 -8.95 -12.66
C GLU A 85 -15.24 -7.57 -13.28
N VAL A 86 -14.59 -6.56 -12.70
CA VAL A 86 -14.64 -5.18 -13.20
C VAL A 86 -14.13 -5.07 -14.64
N VAL A 87 -13.06 -5.78 -15.00
CA VAL A 87 -12.56 -5.82 -16.39
C VAL A 87 -13.63 -6.36 -17.35
N GLU A 88 -14.33 -7.42 -17.00
CA GLU A 88 -15.39 -7.99 -17.85
C GLU A 88 -16.60 -7.04 -17.96
N GLU A 89 -16.98 -6.37 -16.87
CA GLU A 89 -18.03 -5.35 -16.90
C GLU A 89 -17.64 -4.17 -17.79
N LEU A 90 -16.40 -3.64 -17.66
CA LEU A 90 -15.89 -2.55 -18.50
C LEU A 90 -15.87 -2.90 -19.99
N LYS A 91 -15.59 -4.16 -20.34
CA LYS A 91 -15.68 -4.65 -21.74
C LYS A 91 -17.09 -4.61 -22.29
N SER A 92 -18.11 -4.67 -21.43
CA SER A 92 -19.52 -4.61 -21.82
C SER A 92 -20.06 -3.19 -22.02
N ILE A 93 -19.39 -2.18 -21.48
CA ILE A 93 -19.76 -0.77 -21.63
C ILE A 93 -19.37 -0.28 -23.04
N ASP A 94 -20.26 0.49 -23.66
CA ASP A 94 -19.95 1.12 -24.95
C ASP A 94 -19.01 2.32 -24.74
N LEU A 95 -17.73 2.07 -24.91
CA LEU A 95 -16.64 3.01 -24.68
C LEU A 95 -16.08 3.56 -26.01
N PRO A 96 -15.57 4.81 -26.04
CA PRO A 96 -14.75 5.30 -27.15
C PRO A 96 -13.55 4.39 -27.42
N ALA A 97 -13.02 4.43 -28.64
CA ALA A 97 -11.95 3.51 -29.08
C ALA A 97 -10.71 3.58 -28.18
N ASP A 98 -10.27 4.77 -27.76
CA ASP A 98 -9.10 4.94 -26.91
C ASP A 98 -9.35 4.44 -25.47
N ALA A 99 -10.56 4.67 -24.92
CA ALA A 99 -10.96 4.14 -23.64
C ALA A 99 -11.04 2.58 -23.67
N ARG A 100 -11.55 2.02 -24.75
CA ARG A 100 -11.58 0.56 -24.95
C ARG A 100 -10.17 -0.04 -25.04
N ALA A 101 -9.24 0.63 -25.71
CA ALA A 101 -7.85 0.22 -25.75
C ALA A 101 -7.21 0.24 -24.35
N GLU A 102 -7.61 1.17 -23.48
CA GLU A 102 -7.16 1.23 -22.09
C GLU A 102 -7.72 0.07 -21.25
N VAL A 103 -8.99 -0.30 -21.45
CA VAL A 103 -9.58 -1.49 -20.80
C VAL A 103 -8.84 -2.76 -21.19
N ILE A 104 -8.42 -2.90 -22.46
CA ILE A 104 -7.61 -4.03 -22.90
C ILE A 104 -6.26 -4.06 -22.15
N ARG A 105 -5.59 -2.90 -22.01
CA ARG A 105 -4.34 -2.81 -21.25
C ARG A 105 -4.51 -3.17 -19.77
N LEU A 106 -5.61 -2.74 -19.15
CA LEU A 106 -5.97 -3.13 -17.78
C LEU A 106 -6.16 -4.65 -17.68
N ALA A 107 -6.87 -5.25 -18.62
CA ALA A 107 -7.08 -6.70 -18.69
C ALA A 107 -5.73 -7.45 -18.76
N ASP A 108 -4.84 -7.04 -19.66
CA ASP A 108 -3.51 -7.64 -19.81
C ASP A 108 -2.68 -7.56 -18.52
N VAL A 109 -2.78 -6.45 -17.79
CA VAL A 109 -2.09 -6.28 -16.50
C VAL A 109 -2.69 -7.17 -15.44
N VAL A 110 -4.03 -7.22 -15.31
CA VAL A 110 -4.73 -8.08 -14.33
C VAL A 110 -4.39 -9.55 -14.59
N ASP A 111 -4.46 -9.99 -15.84
CA ASP A 111 -4.16 -11.37 -16.23
C ASP A 111 -2.70 -11.72 -15.95
N GLY A 112 -1.78 -10.81 -16.27
CA GLY A 112 -0.34 -10.99 -16.00
C GLY A 112 -0.02 -11.11 -14.51
N VAL A 113 -0.65 -10.27 -13.68
CA VAL A 113 -0.47 -10.34 -12.21
C VAL A 113 -1.07 -11.62 -11.64
N ARG A 114 -2.28 -12.00 -12.06
CA ARG A 114 -2.93 -13.24 -11.61
C ARG A 114 -2.18 -14.50 -12.03
N ALA A 115 -1.55 -14.49 -13.20
CA ALA A 115 -0.71 -15.60 -13.65
C ALA A 115 0.56 -15.75 -12.79
N ALA A 116 1.14 -14.65 -12.32
CA ALA A 116 2.34 -14.65 -11.47
C ALA A 116 2.02 -14.89 -9.99
N LEU A 117 0.93 -14.32 -9.48
CA LEU A 117 0.52 -14.33 -8.07
C LEU A 117 -1.00 -14.62 -7.98
N PRO A 118 -1.43 -15.87 -8.14
CA PRO A 118 -2.87 -16.23 -8.21
C PRO A 118 -3.68 -15.87 -6.97
N GLU A 119 -3.06 -15.89 -5.79
CA GLU A 119 -3.70 -15.63 -4.49
C GLU A 119 -3.72 -14.13 -4.12
N LEU A 120 -3.08 -13.27 -4.93
CA LEU A 120 -3.02 -11.85 -4.63
C LEU A 120 -4.40 -11.21 -4.82
N SER A 121 -4.87 -10.50 -3.78
CA SER A 121 -6.13 -9.75 -3.84
C SER A 121 -5.95 -8.51 -4.74
N LEU A 122 -6.69 -8.48 -5.86
CA LEU A 122 -6.69 -7.38 -6.81
C LEU A 122 -8.08 -6.76 -6.88
N THR A 123 -8.17 -5.47 -6.66
CA THR A 123 -9.36 -4.64 -6.92
C THR A 123 -9.09 -3.68 -8.07
N LEU A 124 -10.14 -3.19 -8.69
CA LEU A 124 -10.07 -2.19 -9.74
C LEU A 124 -11.15 -1.15 -9.55
N ASP A 125 -10.73 0.11 -9.63
CA ASP A 125 -11.59 1.27 -9.64
C ASP A 125 -11.36 2.09 -10.92
N PRO A 126 -12.29 2.04 -11.89
CA PRO A 126 -12.07 2.67 -13.20
C PRO A 126 -12.19 4.19 -13.19
N VAL A 127 -12.77 4.79 -12.15
CA VAL A 127 -12.99 6.23 -12.06
C VAL A 127 -12.16 6.92 -10.99
N GLU A 128 -11.35 6.18 -10.24
CA GLU A 128 -10.47 6.77 -9.24
C GLU A 128 -9.42 7.67 -9.90
N TYR A 129 -9.39 8.92 -9.46
CA TYR A 129 -8.48 9.96 -9.95
C TYR A 129 -7.77 10.66 -8.79
N ARG A 130 -6.94 9.94 -8.05
CA ARG A 130 -6.19 10.52 -6.93
C ARG A 130 -4.81 10.98 -7.35
N GLY A 131 -4.70 12.25 -7.75
CA GLY A 131 -3.45 13.01 -7.67
C GLY A 131 -2.25 12.52 -8.49
N PHE A 132 -2.45 11.69 -9.54
CA PHE A 132 -1.35 11.20 -10.38
C PHE A 132 -1.31 11.86 -11.75
N GLU A 133 -1.19 13.18 -11.76
CA GLU A 133 -1.09 13.95 -13.01
C GLU A 133 0.07 13.53 -13.91
N TYR A 134 1.10 12.87 -13.36
CA TYR A 134 2.27 12.40 -14.11
C TYR A 134 2.15 10.95 -14.61
N GLN A 135 1.15 10.17 -14.14
CA GLN A 135 0.98 8.79 -14.59
C GLN A 135 0.22 8.72 -15.91
N THR A 136 0.78 7.99 -16.87
CA THR A 136 0.29 7.92 -18.25
C THR A 136 -0.31 6.57 -18.62
N GLY A 137 -0.52 5.70 -17.66
CA GLY A 137 -1.05 4.36 -17.88
C GLY A 137 -1.55 3.75 -16.58
N VAL A 138 -1.51 2.44 -16.50
CA VAL A 138 -1.96 1.72 -15.31
C VAL A 138 -1.17 2.15 -14.07
N SER A 139 -1.89 2.46 -13.02
CA SER A 139 -1.38 2.77 -11.69
C SER A 139 -1.96 1.82 -10.66
N PHE A 140 -1.33 1.75 -9.49
CA PHE A 140 -1.77 0.89 -8.42
C PHE A 140 -1.40 1.44 -7.06
N THR A 141 -2.21 1.10 -6.07
CA THR A 141 -1.99 1.38 -4.66
C THR A 141 -2.05 0.09 -3.87
N VAL A 142 -1.20 -0.06 -2.86
CA VAL A 142 -1.14 -1.26 -2.03
C VAL A 142 -1.61 -0.93 -0.62
N PHE A 143 -2.51 -1.76 -0.11
CA PHE A 143 -3.06 -1.67 1.23
C PHE A 143 -2.82 -2.95 2.01
N ALA A 144 -2.89 -2.88 3.34
CA ALA A 144 -2.96 -4.04 4.23
C ALA A 144 -4.09 -3.86 5.24
N GLU A 145 -4.69 -4.98 5.65
CA GLU A 145 -5.73 -4.97 6.67
C GLU A 145 -5.21 -4.42 8.00
N GLY A 146 -6.05 -3.68 8.71
CA GLY A 146 -5.72 -3.11 10.03
C GLY A 146 -4.81 -1.89 10.02
N VAL A 147 -4.31 -1.45 8.87
CA VAL A 147 -3.42 -0.29 8.75
C VAL A 147 -4.11 0.86 8.04
N ARG A 148 -4.04 2.04 8.62
CA ARG A 148 -4.52 3.26 7.96
C ARG A 148 -3.48 3.78 6.97
N GLY A 149 -3.92 4.01 5.73
CA GLY A 149 -3.09 4.56 4.67
C GLY A 149 -2.51 3.48 3.76
N GLU A 150 -1.78 3.95 2.78
CA GLU A 150 -1.19 3.13 1.73
C GLU A 150 0.17 2.59 2.20
N LEU A 151 0.50 1.37 1.78
CA LEU A 151 1.84 0.79 1.97
C LEU A 151 2.78 1.14 0.83
N ALA A 152 2.21 1.23 -0.37
CA ALA A 152 2.96 1.53 -1.57
C ALA A 152 2.05 2.14 -2.64
N ARG A 153 2.65 2.84 -3.58
CA ARG A 153 1.98 3.39 -4.74
C ARG A 153 2.91 3.37 -5.94
N GLY A 154 2.39 2.99 -7.10
CA GLY A 154 3.19 2.89 -8.31
C GLY A 154 2.39 3.01 -9.58
N GLY A 155 3.08 2.97 -10.71
CA GLY A 155 2.45 3.03 -12.02
C GLY A 155 3.43 3.37 -13.13
N ARG A 156 2.87 3.50 -14.34
CA ARG A 156 3.59 3.90 -15.54
C ARG A 156 3.60 5.41 -15.68
N TYR A 157 4.75 5.97 -16.01
CA TYR A 157 4.92 7.41 -16.24
C TYR A 157 5.92 7.68 -17.36
N ILE A 158 6.05 8.95 -17.75
CA ILE A 158 7.06 9.40 -18.71
C ILE A 158 8.10 10.21 -17.93
N THR A 159 9.37 9.88 -18.10
CA THR A 159 10.49 10.62 -17.51
C THR A 159 10.68 11.98 -18.19
N GLU A 160 11.45 12.88 -17.59
CA GLU A 160 11.83 14.17 -18.21
C GLU A 160 12.55 13.98 -19.55
N ALA A 161 13.22 12.86 -19.76
CA ALA A 161 13.85 12.51 -21.02
C ALA A 161 12.87 11.99 -22.09
N GLY A 162 11.57 11.89 -21.77
CA GLY A 162 10.55 11.38 -22.69
C GLY A 162 10.48 9.85 -22.77
N GLU A 163 11.15 9.13 -21.88
CA GLU A 163 11.16 7.66 -21.85
C GLU A 163 10.03 7.12 -20.97
N TYR A 164 9.42 6.02 -21.37
CA TYR A 164 8.45 5.31 -20.54
C TYR A 164 9.16 4.57 -19.40
N ALA A 165 8.69 4.79 -18.19
CA ALA A 165 9.17 4.13 -17.00
C ALA A 165 8.00 3.59 -16.16
N THR A 166 8.30 2.62 -15.30
CA THR A 166 7.39 2.11 -14.29
C THR A 166 8.12 2.08 -12.96
N GLY A 167 7.50 2.60 -11.92
CA GLY A 167 8.11 2.68 -10.59
C GLY A 167 7.10 2.46 -9.49
N VAL A 168 7.61 2.24 -8.29
CA VAL A 168 6.85 2.12 -7.07
C VAL A 168 7.53 2.89 -5.94
N SER A 169 6.76 3.63 -5.16
CA SER A 169 7.17 4.23 -3.90
C SER A 169 6.64 3.40 -2.75
N LEU A 170 7.51 3.04 -1.81
CA LEU A 170 7.15 2.31 -0.59
C LEU A 170 7.09 3.31 0.58
N TYR A 171 6.02 3.28 1.35
CA TYR A 171 5.82 4.15 2.52
C TYR A 171 6.26 3.42 3.78
N MET A 172 7.53 3.58 4.13
CA MET A 172 8.17 2.81 5.21
C MET A 172 7.50 2.99 6.57
N ASP A 173 6.95 4.16 6.86
CA ASP A 173 6.19 4.42 8.09
C ASP A 173 4.88 3.61 8.14
N SER A 174 4.18 3.44 7.02
CA SER A 174 2.99 2.59 6.91
C SER A 174 3.37 1.11 6.99
N ILE A 175 4.44 0.71 6.30
CA ILE A 175 4.96 -0.66 6.33
C ILE A 175 5.34 -1.05 7.77
N MET A 176 6.07 -0.19 8.47
CA MET A 176 6.45 -0.45 9.87
C MET A 176 5.24 -0.61 10.81
N ARG A 177 4.13 0.11 10.55
CA ARG A 177 2.88 -0.07 11.32
C ARG A 177 2.12 -1.34 10.95
N ALA A 178 2.31 -1.85 9.73
CA ALA A 178 1.68 -3.06 9.25
C ALA A 178 2.40 -4.34 9.71
N LEU A 179 3.67 -4.23 10.04
CA LEU A 179 4.43 -5.36 10.54
C LEU A 179 4.00 -5.70 11.97
N PRO A 180 3.98 -7.00 12.34
CA PRO A 180 3.80 -7.38 13.72
C PRO A 180 4.88 -6.72 14.58
N ASP A 181 4.52 -6.41 15.82
CA ASP A 181 5.52 -5.94 16.79
C ASP A 181 6.69 -6.90 16.78
N ALA A 182 7.91 -6.35 16.63
CA ALA A 182 9.09 -7.17 16.73
C ALA A 182 9.03 -7.93 18.07
N GLU A 183 9.13 -9.26 18.02
CA GLU A 183 9.31 -10.02 19.26
C GLU A 183 10.43 -9.35 20.02
N SER A 184 10.10 -8.73 21.14
CA SER A 184 11.10 -8.15 22.01
C SER A 184 11.92 -9.32 22.53
N GLY A 185 13.08 -9.56 21.90
CA GLY A 185 14.01 -10.60 22.35
C GLY A 185 14.24 -10.43 23.84
N SER A 186 14.34 -11.52 24.56
CA SER A 186 14.59 -11.49 26.01
C SER A 186 15.74 -10.53 26.33
N ARG A 187 15.47 -9.49 27.14
CA ARG A 187 16.46 -8.49 27.50
C ARG A 187 17.30 -9.02 28.66
N LEU A 188 18.62 -8.95 28.49
CA LEU A 188 19.61 -9.41 29.44
C LEU A 188 20.47 -8.26 29.91
N TYR A 189 20.43 -7.98 31.22
CA TYR A 189 21.33 -7.01 31.85
C TYR A 189 22.72 -7.61 31.99
N LEU A 190 23.74 -6.87 31.55
CA LEU A 190 25.17 -7.21 31.72
C LEU A 190 25.77 -6.29 32.75
N PRO A 191 26.33 -6.78 33.88
CA PRO A 191 27.09 -5.95 34.82
C PRO A 191 28.22 -5.15 34.14
N ALA A 192 28.62 -4.00 34.74
CA ALA A 192 29.54 -3.06 34.13
C ALA A 192 30.90 -3.67 33.73
N GLU A 193 31.39 -4.66 34.47
CA GLU A 193 32.68 -5.32 34.21
C GLU A 193 32.56 -6.49 33.19
N THR A 194 31.40 -6.70 32.60
CA THR A 194 31.20 -7.81 31.62
C THR A 194 32.10 -7.55 30.39
N ALA A 195 32.93 -8.52 30.05
CA ALA A 195 33.80 -8.42 28.88
C ALA A 195 32.96 -8.27 27.58
N VAL A 196 33.44 -7.41 26.70
CA VAL A 196 32.76 -7.12 25.41
C VAL A 196 32.48 -8.38 24.59
N ALA A 197 33.42 -9.33 24.60
CA ALA A 197 33.29 -10.59 23.88
C ALA A 197 32.10 -11.46 24.38
N VAL A 198 31.82 -11.45 25.69
CA VAL A 198 30.68 -12.14 26.29
C VAL A 198 29.38 -11.53 25.77
N GLY A 199 29.26 -10.21 25.82
CA GLY A 199 28.10 -9.50 25.27
C GLY A 199 27.91 -9.74 23.78
N GLN A 200 28.99 -9.85 22.99
CA GLN A 200 28.92 -10.18 21.56
C GLN A 200 28.36 -11.62 21.36
N GLY A 201 28.85 -12.59 22.12
CA GLY A 201 28.37 -13.97 22.06
C GLY A 201 26.89 -14.08 22.43
N LEU A 202 26.47 -13.39 23.48
CA LEU A 202 25.05 -13.37 23.89
C LEU A 202 24.14 -12.77 22.82
N ARG A 203 24.54 -11.67 22.19
CA ARG A 203 23.77 -11.09 21.06
C ARG A 203 23.72 -12.01 19.85
N ALA A 204 24.79 -12.73 19.55
CA ALA A 204 24.79 -13.71 18.47
C ALA A 204 23.82 -14.87 18.75
N ASN A 205 23.50 -15.14 20.02
CA ASN A 205 22.53 -16.12 20.48
C ASN A 205 21.11 -15.53 20.67
N GLY A 206 20.83 -14.33 20.16
CA GLY A 206 19.48 -13.73 20.14
C GLY A 206 19.12 -12.89 21.36
N TRP A 207 20.04 -12.66 22.32
CA TRP A 207 19.78 -11.79 23.46
C TRP A 207 19.85 -10.31 23.09
N VAL A 208 18.91 -9.52 23.60
CA VAL A 208 19.00 -8.04 23.60
C VAL A 208 19.75 -7.65 24.88
N THR A 209 21.02 -7.22 24.75
CA THR A 209 21.86 -6.92 25.91
C THR A 209 21.78 -5.45 26.32
N VAL A 210 21.64 -5.20 27.61
CA VAL A 210 21.69 -3.86 28.25
C VAL A 210 22.91 -3.83 29.17
N ALA A 211 23.92 -3.04 28.79
CA ALA A 211 25.15 -2.96 29.58
C ALA A 211 25.01 -2.00 30.78
N GLY A 212 25.41 -2.43 31.95
CA GLY A 212 25.60 -1.59 33.12
C GLY A 212 26.75 -0.59 32.90
N LEU A 213 26.54 0.63 33.35
CA LEU A 213 27.57 1.70 33.22
C LEU A 213 28.43 1.86 34.49
N GLN A 214 27.99 1.26 35.57
CA GLN A 214 28.68 1.31 36.87
C GLN A 214 28.32 0.07 37.70
N ASP A 215 29.11 -0.21 38.72
CA ASP A 215 28.81 -1.27 39.68
C ASP A 215 27.56 -0.92 40.49
N VAL A 216 26.70 -1.93 40.68
CA VAL A 216 25.47 -1.81 41.45
C VAL A 216 25.45 -2.84 42.58
N ALA A 217 24.81 -2.49 43.69
CA ALA A 217 24.76 -3.35 44.86
C ALA A 217 23.82 -4.58 44.66
N ASP A 218 22.74 -4.38 43.87
CA ASP A 218 21.79 -5.43 43.53
C ASP A 218 21.60 -5.43 41.99
N ILE A 219 22.14 -6.47 41.37
CA ILE A 219 22.15 -6.66 39.92
C ILE A 219 20.70 -7.03 39.43
N GLU A 220 19.96 -7.77 40.21
CA GLU A 220 18.60 -8.16 39.87
C GLU A 220 17.65 -6.97 39.88
N GLU A 221 17.73 -6.11 40.92
CA GLU A 221 16.93 -4.89 41.01
C GLU A 221 17.23 -3.93 39.86
N GLU A 222 18.50 -3.75 39.51
CA GLU A 222 18.91 -2.90 38.41
C GLU A 222 18.45 -3.44 37.06
N ALA A 223 18.54 -4.77 36.84
CA ALA A 223 18.04 -5.42 35.64
C ALA A 223 16.52 -5.18 35.48
N TRP A 224 15.77 -5.35 36.56
CA TRP A 224 14.34 -5.10 36.56
C TRP A 224 14.01 -3.63 36.28
N ARG A 225 14.71 -2.70 36.93
CA ARG A 225 14.55 -1.24 36.71
C ARG A 225 14.76 -0.86 35.25
N LEU A 226 15.67 -1.55 34.55
CA LEU A 226 15.97 -1.34 33.14
C LEU A 226 15.07 -2.14 32.18
N GLY A 227 14.05 -2.82 32.72
CA GLY A 227 13.11 -3.64 31.93
C GLY A 227 13.78 -4.87 31.30
N CYS A 228 14.80 -5.43 31.96
CA CYS A 228 15.42 -6.67 31.53
C CYS A 228 14.70 -7.86 32.18
N SER A 229 14.39 -8.89 31.40
CA SER A 229 13.82 -10.14 31.88
C SER A 229 14.85 -11.07 32.52
N HIS A 230 16.13 -10.80 32.27
CA HIS A 230 17.25 -11.59 32.78
C HIS A 230 18.45 -10.68 33.13
N TYR A 231 19.32 -11.20 34.00
CA TYR A 231 20.61 -10.62 34.31
C TYR A 231 21.72 -11.68 34.27
N LEU A 232 22.94 -11.26 33.99
CA LEU A 232 24.09 -12.16 33.87
C LEU A 232 24.75 -12.39 35.22
N VAL A 233 24.91 -13.66 35.60
CA VAL A 233 25.69 -14.09 36.78
C VAL A 233 26.83 -14.98 36.28
N GLY A 234 28.04 -14.48 36.32
CA GLY A 234 29.17 -15.13 35.67
C GLY A 234 28.98 -15.15 34.15
N GLU A 235 28.73 -16.32 33.57
CA GLU A 235 28.43 -16.46 32.12
C GLU A 235 26.97 -16.90 31.88
N ASP A 236 26.19 -17.12 32.92
CA ASP A 236 24.84 -17.68 32.82
C ASP A 236 23.75 -16.58 32.95
N PRO A 237 22.80 -16.51 31.99
CA PRO A 237 21.59 -15.70 32.12
C PRO A 237 20.66 -16.26 33.21
N VAL A 238 20.29 -15.43 34.18
CA VAL A 238 19.34 -15.75 35.26
C VAL A 238 18.11 -14.85 35.09
N ALA A 239 16.91 -15.45 35.19
CA ALA A 239 15.67 -14.71 35.12
C ALA A 239 15.50 -13.76 36.32
N THR A 240 15.02 -12.54 36.08
CA THR A 240 14.55 -11.64 37.13
C THR A 240 13.28 -12.17 37.75
N ARG A 241 13.03 -11.83 39.00
CA ARG A 241 11.77 -12.25 39.68
C ARG A 241 10.57 -11.62 39.01
N ASP A 242 9.58 -12.43 38.66
CA ASP A 242 8.27 -11.91 38.28
C ASP A 242 7.64 -11.19 39.48
N THR A 243 7.30 -9.91 39.29
CA THR A 243 6.60 -9.12 40.31
C THR A 243 5.07 -9.22 40.18
N ASP A 244 4.55 -10.34 39.70
CA ASP A 244 3.14 -10.69 39.81
C ASP A 244 2.92 -11.60 41.02
N SER A 245 2.87 -10.96 42.19
CA SER A 245 2.29 -11.53 43.41
C SER A 245 1.66 -10.44 44.28
#